data_997ac3ee69cad77da227d87c14f13a9e
#
_entry.id   997ac3ee69cad77da227d87c14f13a9e
#
_cell.length_a   1.000
_cell.length_b   1.000
_cell.length_c   1.000
_cell.angle_alpha   90.00
_cell.angle_beta   90.00
_cell.angle_gamma   90.00
#
_symmetry.space_group_name_H-M   'P 1'
#
loop_
_entity.id
_entity.type
_entity.pdbx_description
1 polymer ?
#
loop_
_entity_poly.entity_id
_entity_poly.type
_entity_poly.pdbx_seq_one_letter_code
_entity_poly.pdbx_strand_id
1 'polypeptide(L)'
;MVDDEPSIVDAVATSLRYEGFTVDEATTGRRALAQAQDDPPDLVILDVMLPDLDGLEVTRRLRSDGIRVPILFLTAKDALEDKLTGLTIGGDDYVTKPFALAEIIARVRVILHRAGGGDQDDGIIRFADVEMDEGAHEVRRAGTLVPLTATEFSLLRYFLLNPRQVLSKAQILDHVWHYDFGGEANVVETYVSYLRKKLERHGPPLLQTVRLVGYVLREPEAG
;
A
#
# COMPACT_ATOMS: atom_id res chain seq x y z
N MET A 1 1.58 15.85 -6.22
CA MET A 1 0.48 15.97 -5.23
C MET A 1 -0.66 16.76 -5.81
N VAL A 2 -1.88 16.21 -5.85
CA VAL A 2 -3.05 16.81 -6.50
C VAL A 2 -4.25 16.77 -5.54
N ASP A 3 -4.71 17.92 -5.09
CA ASP A 3 -5.86 18.11 -4.21
C ASP A 3 -6.35 19.55 -4.33
N ASP A 4 -7.65 19.82 -4.29
CA ASP A 4 -8.21 21.17 -4.40
C ASP A 4 -8.15 21.94 -3.08
N GLU A 5 -7.85 21.29 -1.96
CA GLU A 5 -7.63 21.89 -0.66
C GLU A 5 -6.14 22.30 -0.48
N PRO A 6 -5.79 23.60 -0.55
CA PRO A 6 -4.38 24.03 -0.46
C PRO A 6 -3.71 23.60 0.86
N SER A 7 -4.46 23.51 1.95
CA SER A 7 -3.96 23.09 3.26
C SER A 7 -3.50 21.61 3.27
N ILE A 8 -4.20 20.75 2.54
CA ILE A 8 -3.83 19.34 2.38
C ILE A 8 -2.59 19.23 1.49
N VAL A 9 -2.60 19.95 0.36
CA VAL A 9 -1.44 19.98 -0.56
C VAL A 9 -0.18 20.42 0.17
N ASP A 10 -0.23 21.54 0.91
CA ASP A 10 0.92 22.09 1.64
C ASP A 10 1.42 21.12 2.72
N ALA A 11 0.52 20.56 3.53
CA ALA A 11 0.89 19.64 4.60
C ALA A 11 1.56 18.36 4.07
N VAL A 12 0.98 17.74 3.03
CA VAL A 12 1.51 16.52 2.42
C VAL A 12 2.81 16.81 1.67
N ALA A 13 2.85 17.86 0.85
CA ALA A 13 4.03 18.24 0.09
C ALA A 13 5.21 18.61 1.00
N THR A 14 4.98 19.39 2.06
CA THR A 14 6.01 19.74 3.03
C THR A 14 6.56 18.49 3.72
N SER A 15 5.69 17.57 4.14
CA SER A 15 6.10 16.33 4.80
C SER A 15 6.92 15.43 3.87
N LEU A 16 6.51 15.29 2.61
CA LEU A 16 7.25 14.50 1.62
C LEU A 16 8.60 15.13 1.27
N ARG A 17 8.68 16.46 1.17
CA ARG A 17 9.96 17.17 0.96
C ARG A 17 10.92 16.98 2.13
N TYR A 18 10.40 16.96 3.36
CA TYR A 18 11.20 16.65 4.55
C TYR A 18 11.78 15.22 4.50
N GLU A 19 11.05 14.29 3.91
CA GLU A 19 11.50 12.90 3.67
C GLU A 19 12.42 12.74 2.44
N GLY A 20 12.79 13.84 1.78
CA GLY A 20 13.73 13.88 0.66
C GLY A 20 13.12 13.72 -0.73
N PHE A 21 11.80 13.75 -0.87
CA PHE A 21 11.13 13.69 -2.17
C PHE A 21 11.07 15.07 -2.83
N THR A 22 11.17 15.11 -4.16
CA THR A 22 10.77 16.27 -4.96
C THR A 22 9.27 16.22 -5.18
N VAL A 23 8.55 17.31 -4.92
CA VAL A 23 7.09 17.32 -4.98
C VAL A 23 6.60 18.48 -5.82
N ASP A 24 5.92 18.18 -6.91
CA ASP A 24 5.12 19.10 -7.69
C ASP A 24 3.69 19.14 -7.18
N GLU A 25 3.04 20.31 -7.29
CA GLU A 25 1.73 20.54 -6.73
C GLU A 25 0.75 20.98 -7.83
N ALA A 26 -0.45 20.40 -7.77
CA ALA A 26 -1.57 20.82 -8.59
C ALA A 26 -2.85 20.87 -7.75
N THR A 27 -3.69 21.87 -8.03
CA THR A 27 -4.99 22.05 -7.37
C THR A 27 -6.17 21.70 -8.28
N THR A 28 -5.88 21.19 -9.47
CA THR A 28 -6.88 20.77 -10.46
C THR A 28 -6.40 19.58 -11.27
N GLY A 29 -7.33 18.75 -11.72
CA GLY A 29 -7.02 17.57 -12.54
C GLY A 29 -6.40 17.93 -13.90
N ARG A 30 -6.83 19.02 -14.53
CA ARG A 30 -6.23 19.49 -15.79
C ARG A 30 -4.77 19.91 -15.64
N ARG A 31 -4.44 20.58 -14.54
CA ARG A 31 -3.06 20.98 -14.25
C ARG A 31 -2.19 19.74 -13.97
N ALA A 32 -2.70 18.79 -13.21
CA ALA A 32 -2.02 17.53 -12.96
C ALA A 32 -1.71 16.75 -14.24
N LEU A 33 -2.68 16.68 -15.18
CA LEU A 33 -2.47 16.06 -16.49
C LEU A 33 -1.38 16.75 -17.28
N ALA A 34 -1.43 18.10 -17.39
CA ALA A 34 -0.43 18.84 -18.13
C ALA A 34 0.98 18.65 -17.56
N GLN A 35 1.13 18.71 -16.24
CA GLN A 35 2.42 18.47 -15.56
C GLN A 35 2.95 17.05 -15.82
N ALA A 36 2.08 16.03 -15.67
CA ALA A 36 2.48 14.65 -15.87
C ALA A 36 2.80 14.30 -17.35
N GLN A 37 2.28 15.05 -18.31
CA GLN A 37 2.61 14.92 -19.72
C GLN A 37 3.96 15.60 -20.06
N ASP A 38 4.25 16.73 -19.43
CA ASP A 38 5.50 17.47 -19.64
C ASP A 38 6.69 16.79 -18.94
N ASP A 39 6.50 16.37 -17.70
CA ASP A 39 7.51 15.69 -16.88
C ASP A 39 6.83 14.57 -16.05
N PRO A 40 6.82 13.33 -16.54
CA PRO A 40 6.15 12.21 -15.86
C PRO A 40 6.75 11.95 -14.47
N PRO A 41 5.96 12.07 -13.38
CA PRO A 41 6.44 11.78 -12.04
C PRO A 41 6.57 10.28 -11.77
N ASP A 42 7.35 9.91 -10.75
CA ASP A 42 7.46 8.53 -10.29
C ASP A 42 6.20 8.03 -9.58
N LEU A 43 5.35 8.95 -9.05
CA LEU A 43 4.09 8.64 -8.37
C LEU A 43 3.17 9.86 -8.38
N VAL A 44 1.87 9.64 -8.51
CA VAL A 44 0.84 10.67 -8.33
C VAL A 44 0.02 10.37 -7.08
N ILE A 45 -0.05 11.34 -6.15
CA ILE A 45 -1.04 11.33 -5.07
C ILE A 45 -2.20 12.19 -5.55
N LEU A 46 -3.40 11.63 -5.64
CA LEU A 46 -4.51 12.18 -6.39
C LEU A 46 -5.81 12.16 -5.59
N ASP A 47 -6.38 13.32 -5.30
CA ASP A 47 -7.75 13.36 -4.80
C ASP A 47 -8.73 12.86 -5.87
N VAL A 48 -9.67 12.03 -5.46
CA VAL A 48 -10.77 11.57 -6.30
C VAL A 48 -11.72 12.73 -6.61
N MET A 49 -11.99 13.60 -5.64
CA MET A 49 -12.98 14.67 -5.73
C MET A 49 -12.36 16.01 -6.11
N LEU A 50 -11.98 16.18 -7.37
CA LEU A 50 -11.47 17.47 -7.87
C LEU A 50 -12.57 18.30 -8.55
N PRO A 51 -12.50 19.64 -8.51
CA PRO A 51 -13.58 20.51 -8.97
C PRO A 51 -13.77 20.57 -10.49
N ASP A 52 -12.72 20.25 -11.26
CA ASP A 52 -12.72 20.41 -12.72
C ASP A 52 -12.75 19.07 -13.46
N LEU A 53 -12.07 18.08 -12.95
CA LEU A 53 -11.92 16.77 -13.55
C LEU A 53 -11.74 15.73 -12.46
N ASP A 54 -12.67 14.80 -12.33
CA ASP A 54 -12.62 13.69 -11.36
C ASP A 54 -11.27 12.95 -11.46
N GLY A 55 -10.67 12.62 -10.31
CA GLY A 55 -9.38 11.92 -10.23
C GLY A 55 -9.35 10.59 -10.98
N LEU A 56 -10.49 9.90 -11.07
CA LEU A 56 -10.61 8.69 -11.89
C LEU A 56 -10.54 9.00 -13.40
N GLU A 57 -11.08 10.13 -13.82
CA GLU A 57 -10.96 10.59 -15.21
C GLU A 57 -9.53 11.05 -15.53
N VAL A 58 -8.85 11.71 -14.57
CA VAL A 58 -7.42 12.02 -14.68
C VAL A 58 -6.64 10.72 -14.93
N THR A 59 -6.89 9.70 -14.13
CA THR A 59 -6.24 8.38 -14.27
C THR A 59 -6.50 7.77 -15.65
N ARG A 60 -7.75 7.75 -16.12
CA ARG A 60 -8.10 7.22 -17.45
C ARG A 60 -7.33 7.92 -18.57
N ARG A 61 -7.21 9.24 -18.50
CA ARG A 61 -6.46 10.02 -19.50
C ARG A 61 -4.97 9.74 -19.45
N LEU A 62 -4.35 9.71 -18.26
CA LEU A 62 -2.95 9.30 -18.12
C LEU A 62 -2.70 7.93 -18.77
N ARG A 63 -3.57 6.95 -18.50
CA ARG A 63 -3.46 5.61 -19.09
C ARG A 63 -3.66 5.61 -20.61
N SER A 64 -4.61 6.41 -21.13
CA SER A 64 -4.84 6.55 -22.59
C SER A 64 -3.65 7.18 -23.30
N ASP A 65 -2.94 8.08 -22.61
CA ASP A 65 -1.73 8.74 -23.13
C ASP A 65 -0.47 7.88 -22.96
N GLY A 66 -0.63 6.63 -22.48
CA GLY A 66 0.48 5.68 -22.28
C GLY A 66 1.29 5.93 -21.01
N ILE A 67 0.90 6.88 -20.16
CA ILE A 67 1.57 7.22 -18.91
C ILE A 67 1.11 6.23 -17.82
N ARG A 68 2.00 5.31 -17.45
CA ARG A 68 1.75 4.25 -16.45
C ARG A 68 2.32 4.58 -15.08
N VAL A 69 2.29 5.84 -14.69
CA VAL A 69 2.70 6.28 -13.36
C VAL A 69 1.81 5.65 -12.28
N PRO A 70 2.38 5.15 -11.18
CA PRO A 70 1.59 4.68 -10.03
C PRO A 70 0.74 5.80 -9.43
N ILE A 71 -0.45 5.46 -8.92
CA ILE A 71 -1.40 6.41 -8.38
C ILE A 71 -1.86 5.99 -6.99
N LEU A 72 -1.62 6.85 -5.99
CA LEU A 72 -2.19 6.77 -4.65
C LEU A 72 -3.40 7.70 -4.57
N PHE A 73 -4.60 7.12 -4.46
CA PHE A 73 -5.81 7.92 -4.33
C PHE A 73 -6.02 8.44 -2.90
N LEU A 74 -6.42 9.70 -2.80
CA LEU A 74 -7.04 10.25 -1.59
C LEU A 74 -8.56 10.31 -1.80
N THR A 75 -9.34 9.82 -0.84
CA THR A 75 -10.80 9.75 -1.02
C THR A 75 -11.54 9.93 0.29
N ALA A 76 -12.75 10.49 0.23
CA ALA A 76 -13.68 10.42 1.34
C ALA A 76 -14.25 8.99 1.47
N LYS A 77 -14.46 8.51 2.70
CA LYS A 77 -14.93 7.14 2.99
C LYS A 77 -16.18 6.77 2.19
N ASP A 78 -17.13 7.68 2.08
CA ASP A 78 -18.42 7.45 1.41
C ASP A 78 -18.31 7.43 -0.13
N ALA A 79 -17.28 8.06 -0.70
CA ALA A 79 -17.08 8.11 -2.14
C ALA A 79 -16.42 6.83 -2.70
N LEU A 80 -15.78 6.04 -1.84
CA LEU A 80 -15.10 4.81 -2.23
C LEU A 80 -16.08 3.67 -2.52
N GLU A 81 -17.12 3.49 -1.67
CA GLU A 81 -18.08 2.39 -1.79
C GLU A 81 -18.94 2.48 -3.06
N ASP A 82 -19.33 3.68 -3.48
CA ASP A 82 -20.15 3.89 -4.68
C ASP A 82 -19.38 3.77 -6.01
N LYS A 83 -18.07 4.07 -6.02
CA LYS A 83 -17.26 4.13 -7.24
C LYS A 83 -16.37 2.91 -7.48
N LEU A 84 -15.98 2.18 -6.43
CA LEU A 84 -15.14 0.98 -6.57
C LEU A 84 -15.94 -0.28 -6.92
N THR A 85 -17.24 -0.30 -6.71
CA THR A 85 -18.12 -1.43 -7.09
C THR A 85 -18.22 -1.64 -8.62
N GLY A 86 -17.71 -0.71 -9.43
CA GLY A 86 -17.78 -0.75 -10.90
C GLY A 86 -16.46 -0.59 -11.65
N LEU A 87 -15.33 -0.37 -10.99
CA LEU A 87 -14.14 0.10 -11.68
C LEU A 87 -12.87 -0.67 -11.29
N THR A 88 -12.49 -1.60 -12.12
CA THR A 88 -11.11 -2.02 -12.37
C THR A 88 -10.29 -0.84 -12.96
N ILE A 89 -10.25 0.30 -12.27
CA ILE A 89 -9.43 1.43 -12.67
C ILE A 89 -8.11 1.29 -11.93
N GLY A 90 -7.04 1.08 -12.66
CA GLY A 90 -5.68 0.87 -12.22
C GLY A 90 -5.08 1.93 -11.30
N GLY A 91 -5.63 2.08 -10.09
CA GLY A 91 -4.99 2.73 -8.97
C GLY A 91 -4.18 1.70 -8.20
N ASP A 92 -3.00 2.09 -7.73
CA ASP A 92 -2.07 1.18 -7.06
C ASP A 92 -2.34 1.08 -5.55
N ASP A 93 -2.93 2.10 -4.94
CA ASP A 93 -3.38 2.12 -3.55
C ASP A 93 -4.34 3.29 -3.27
N TYR A 94 -4.95 3.34 -2.09
CA TYR A 94 -5.82 4.44 -1.67
C TYR A 94 -5.68 4.75 -0.17
N VAL A 95 -6.00 5.99 0.20
CA VAL A 95 -6.06 6.46 1.59
C VAL A 95 -7.35 7.24 1.79
N THR A 96 -8.07 6.93 2.86
CA THR A 96 -9.32 7.64 3.21
C THR A 96 -9.04 8.89 4.03
N LYS A 97 -9.69 10.00 3.68
CA LYS A 97 -9.73 11.22 4.50
C LYS A 97 -10.68 11.04 5.71
N PRO A 98 -10.30 11.44 6.95
CA PRO A 98 -9.02 12.03 7.33
C PRO A 98 -7.91 10.99 7.49
N PHE A 99 -6.67 11.36 7.17
CA PHE A 99 -5.50 10.49 7.21
C PHE A 99 -4.36 11.06 8.08
N ALA A 100 -3.45 10.20 8.50
CA ALA A 100 -2.20 10.62 9.11
C ALA A 100 -1.12 10.83 8.03
N LEU A 101 -0.30 11.90 8.13
CA LEU A 101 0.80 12.14 7.19
C LEU A 101 1.79 10.98 7.14
N ALA A 102 2.05 10.33 8.27
CA ALA A 102 2.90 9.16 8.36
C ALA A 102 2.37 7.97 7.51
N GLU A 103 1.06 7.83 7.37
CA GLU A 103 0.44 6.82 6.52
C GLU A 103 0.72 7.11 5.04
N ILE A 104 0.53 8.35 4.59
CA ILE A 104 0.84 8.77 3.22
C ILE A 104 2.30 8.47 2.89
N ILE A 105 3.24 8.89 3.76
CA ILE A 105 4.68 8.67 3.57
C ILE A 105 5.01 7.18 3.46
N ALA A 106 4.44 6.34 4.33
CA ALA A 106 4.66 4.90 4.29
C ALA A 106 4.19 4.28 2.97
N ARG A 107 3.00 4.65 2.50
CA ARG A 107 2.44 4.15 1.23
C ARG A 107 3.22 4.63 0.02
N VAL A 108 3.60 5.91 -0.02
CA VAL A 108 4.46 6.47 -1.07
C VAL A 108 5.75 5.67 -1.21
N ARG A 109 6.44 5.39 -0.09
CA ARG A 109 7.67 4.58 -0.10
C ARG A 109 7.44 3.17 -0.64
N VAL A 110 6.34 2.52 -0.25
CA VAL A 110 5.99 1.19 -0.73
C VAL A 110 5.73 1.18 -2.23
N ILE A 111 4.94 2.14 -2.73
CA ILE A 111 4.61 2.23 -4.15
C ILE A 111 5.86 2.55 -4.98
N LEU A 112 6.68 3.52 -4.56
CA LEU A 112 7.92 3.87 -5.26
C LEU A 112 8.95 2.73 -5.23
N HIS A 113 9.04 1.98 -4.14
CA HIS A 113 9.90 0.80 -4.06
C HIS A 113 9.49 -0.27 -5.09
N ARG A 114 8.20 -0.44 -5.34
CA ARG A 114 7.67 -1.32 -6.38
C ARG A 114 7.95 -0.77 -7.79
N ALA A 115 7.75 0.54 -7.99
CA ALA A 115 7.93 1.18 -9.30
C ALA A 115 9.41 1.38 -9.67
N GLY A 116 10.31 1.52 -8.70
CA GLY A 116 11.73 1.84 -8.88
C GLY A 116 12.64 0.69 -9.34
N GLY A 117 12.06 -0.45 -9.79
CA GLY A 117 12.79 -1.45 -10.59
C GLY A 117 14.03 -2.06 -9.92
N GLY A 118 13.90 -2.61 -8.73
CA GLY A 118 14.80 -3.69 -8.28
C GLY A 118 14.27 -5.01 -8.86
N ASP A 119 14.87 -5.48 -9.95
CA ASP A 119 14.62 -6.76 -10.61
C ASP A 119 13.14 -7.14 -10.89
N GLN A 120 12.75 -7.01 -12.17
CA GLN A 120 11.54 -7.58 -12.80
C GLN A 120 10.23 -7.31 -12.06
N ASP A 121 9.46 -6.33 -12.56
CA ASP A 121 8.03 -6.15 -12.19
C ASP A 121 7.21 -7.32 -12.74
N ASP A 122 7.31 -8.44 -12.05
CA ASP A 122 6.47 -9.63 -12.26
C ASP A 122 5.24 -9.64 -11.34
N GLY A 123 4.95 -8.52 -10.64
CA GLY A 123 3.85 -8.43 -9.67
C GLY A 123 4.08 -9.26 -8.40
N ILE A 124 5.31 -9.70 -8.15
CA ILE A 124 5.67 -10.55 -7.03
C ILE A 124 6.37 -9.75 -5.92
N ILE A 125 5.78 -9.71 -4.72
CA ILE A 125 6.42 -9.14 -3.54
C ILE A 125 7.38 -10.17 -2.95
N ARG A 126 8.65 -9.80 -2.76
CA ARG A 126 9.68 -10.69 -2.22
C ARG A 126 10.27 -10.21 -0.91
N PHE A 127 10.45 -11.13 0.02
CA PHE A 127 11.23 -10.91 1.23
C PHE A 127 11.89 -12.22 1.68
N ALA A 128 13.22 -12.23 1.82
CA ALA A 128 14.01 -13.44 2.06
C ALA A 128 13.69 -14.53 1.03
N ASP A 129 13.19 -15.69 1.47
CA ASP A 129 12.78 -16.82 0.65
C ASP A 129 11.26 -16.87 0.38
N VAL A 130 10.52 -15.81 0.74
CA VAL A 130 9.07 -15.68 0.50
C VAL A 130 8.81 -14.86 -0.75
N GLU A 131 7.96 -15.37 -1.63
CA GLU A 131 7.45 -14.72 -2.83
C GLU A 131 5.93 -14.70 -2.78
N MET A 132 5.32 -13.56 -3.00
CA MET A 132 3.86 -13.38 -3.07
C MET A 132 3.48 -12.76 -4.41
N ASP A 133 2.75 -13.52 -5.22
CA ASP A 133 2.13 -13.07 -6.45
C ASP A 133 0.71 -12.58 -6.13
N GLU A 134 0.51 -11.25 -6.21
CA GLU A 134 -0.80 -10.65 -5.93
C GLU A 134 -1.79 -10.92 -7.06
N GLY A 135 -1.33 -11.00 -8.30
CA GLY A 135 -2.17 -11.24 -9.47
C GLY A 135 -2.70 -12.68 -9.52
N ALA A 136 -1.85 -13.65 -9.22
CA ALA A 136 -2.23 -15.06 -9.12
C ALA A 136 -2.82 -15.44 -7.75
N HIS A 137 -2.74 -14.56 -6.75
CA HIS A 137 -3.11 -14.83 -5.36
C HIS A 137 -2.38 -16.04 -4.77
N GLU A 138 -1.10 -16.19 -5.13
CA GLU A 138 -0.23 -17.29 -4.70
C GLU A 138 0.89 -16.80 -3.79
N VAL A 139 1.28 -17.64 -2.85
CA VAL A 139 2.47 -17.44 -2.01
C VAL A 139 3.37 -18.65 -2.13
N ARG A 140 4.66 -18.40 -2.34
CA ARG A 140 5.69 -19.44 -2.33
C ARG A 140 6.73 -19.12 -1.26
N ARG A 141 7.26 -20.18 -0.65
CA ARG A 141 8.40 -20.06 0.25
C ARG A 141 9.44 -21.09 -0.13
N ALA A 142 10.68 -20.64 -0.34
CA ALA A 142 11.75 -21.49 -0.89
C ALA A 142 11.29 -22.27 -2.14
N GLY A 143 10.54 -21.61 -3.04
CA GLY A 143 9.96 -22.19 -4.26
C GLY A 143 8.72 -23.07 -4.05
N THR A 144 8.36 -23.43 -2.81
CA THR A 144 7.21 -24.28 -2.49
C THR A 144 5.94 -23.47 -2.27
N LEU A 145 4.83 -23.84 -2.94
CA LEU A 145 3.53 -23.19 -2.77
C LEU A 145 3.01 -23.34 -1.33
N VAL A 146 2.62 -22.23 -0.73
CA VAL A 146 2.05 -22.14 0.62
C VAL A 146 0.58 -21.73 0.50
N PRO A 147 -0.39 -22.65 0.70
CA PRO A 147 -1.80 -22.30 0.59
C PRO A 147 -2.25 -21.43 1.76
N LEU A 148 -2.67 -20.20 1.46
CA LEU A 148 -3.19 -19.24 2.43
C LEU A 148 -4.69 -19.00 2.19
N THR A 149 -5.42 -18.71 3.27
CA THR A 149 -6.77 -18.14 3.18
C THR A 149 -6.66 -16.65 2.82
N ALA A 150 -7.76 -16.03 2.37
CA ALA A 150 -7.77 -14.61 2.02
C ALA A 150 -7.25 -13.72 3.16
N THR A 151 -7.67 -13.99 4.40
CA THR A 151 -7.21 -13.22 5.58
C THR A 151 -5.73 -13.45 5.88
N GLU A 152 -5.23 -14.68 5.77
CA GLU A 152 -3.79 -14.98 5.94
C GLU A 152 -2.96 -14.34 4.84
N PHE A 153 -3.48 -14.30 3.61
CA PHE A 153 -2.85 -13.63 2.48
C PHE A 153 -2.75 -12.11 2.73
N SER A 154 -3.84 -11.46 3.13
CA SER A 154 -3.86 -10.03 3.46
C SER A 154 -2.93 -9.70 4.64
N LEU A 155 -2.88 -10.56 5.66
CA LEU A 155 -1.97 -10.40 6.79
C LEU A 155 -0.51 -10.51 6.36
N LEU A 156 -0.15 -11.53 5.57
CA LEU A 156 1.21 -11.70 5.07
C LEU A 156 1.59 -10.53 4.15
N ARG A 157 0.68 -10.12 3.27
CA ARG A 157 0.87 -8.94 2.40
C ARG A 157 1.23 -7.71 3.23
N TYR A 158 0.49 -7.44 4.29
CA TYR A 158 0.76 -6.30 5.14
C TYR A 158 2.15 -6.34 5.77
N PHE A 159 2.62 -7.53 6.20
CA PHE A 159 3.99 -7.71 6.69
C PHE A 159 5.03 -7.56 5.59
N LEU A 160 4.79 -8.10 4.40
CA LEU A 160 5.71 -8.00 3.26
C LEU A 160 5.87 -6.56 2.75
N LEU A 161 4.85 -5.74 2.90
CA LEU A 161 4.90 -4.31 2.58
C LEU A 161 5.61 -3.46 3.64
N ASN A 162 5.78 -4.01 4.85
CA ASN A 162 6.43 -3.34 5.98
C ASN A 162 7.55 -4.22 6.57
N PRO A 163 8.53 -4.66 5.75
CA PRO A 163 9.57 -5.55 6.21
C PRO A 163 10.46 -4.85 7.25
N ARG A 164 10.85 -5.61 8.28
CA ARG A 164 11.69 -5.14 9.40
C ARG A 164 11.05 -4.07 10.28
N GLN A 165 9.82 -3.67 10.01
CA GLN A 165 9.06 -2.75 10.85
C GLN A 165 8.21 -3.53 11.86
N VAL A 166 8.20 -3.06 13.12
CA VAL A 166 7.32 -3.63 14.15
C VAL A 166 5.93 -3.06 13.98
N LEU A 167 4.96 -3.92 13.70
CA LEU A 167 3.54 -3.59 13.57
C LEU A 167 2.82 -3.94 14.86
N SER A 168 2.15 -2.97 15.45
CA SER A 168 1.31 -3.19 16.63
C SER A 168 0.06 -4.00 16.28
N LYS A 169 -0.53 -4.67 17.29
CA LYS A 169 -1.79 -5.41 17.09
C LYS A 169 -2.92 -4.51 16.58
N ALA A 170 -2.97 -3.26 17.05
CA ALA A 170 -3.97 -2.30 16.61
C ALA A 170 -3.82 -1.96 15.12
N GLN A 171 -2.60 -1.70 14.65
CA GLN A 171 -2.32 -1.45 13.23
C GLN A 171 -2.67 -2.66 12.35
N ILE A 172 -2.31 -3.87 12.80
CA ILE A 172 -2.64 -5.11 12.08
C ILE A 172 -4.16 -5.33 12.04
N LEU A 173 -4.85 -5.12 13.15
CA LEU A 173 -6.29 -5.27 13.23
C LEU A 173 -7.02 -4.29 12.31
N ASP A 174 -6.62 -3.03 12.34
CA ASP A 174 -7.20 -1.96 11.52
C ASP A 174 -6.99 -2.24 10.02
N HIS A 175 -5.77 -2.64 9.63
CA HIS A 175 -5.43 -2.86 8.22
C HIS A 175 -6.08 -4.12 7.62
N VAL A 176 -6.13 -5.25 8.36
CA VAL A 176 -6.55 -6.55 7.83
C VAL A 176 -8.04 -6.81 8.04
N TRP A 177 -8.64 -6.29 9.13
CA TRP A 177 -10.03 -6.57 9.48
C TRP A 177 -10.96 -5.37 9.38
N HIS A 178 -10.43 -4.15 9.14
CA HIS A 178 -11.19 -2.90 9.18
C HIS A 178 -11.96 -2.67 10.50
N TYR A 179 -12.32 -1.44 10.82
CA TYR A 179 -12.81 -0.99 12.13
C TYR A 179 -14.12 -1.63 12.65
N ASP A 180 -14.81 -2.45 11.86
CA ASP A 180 -16.12 -3.05 12.19
C ASP A 180 -16.04 -4.44 12.85
N PHE A 181 -14.83 -4.92 13.19
CA PHE A 181 -14.72 -6.20 13.85
C PHE A 181 -14.96 -6.07 15.35
N GLY A 182 -16.24 -6.20 15.79
CA GLY A 182 -16.62 -6.41 17.20
C GLY A 182 -16.12 -7.76 17.76
N GLY A 183 -15.03 -8.30 17.20
CA GLY A 183 -14.48 -9.62 17.46
C GLY A 183 -13.40 -9.63 18.54
N GLU A 184 -13.13 -10.82 19.00
CA GLU A 184 -12.25 -11.13 20.12
C GLU A 184 -10.86 -10.49 20.01
N ALA A 185 -10.35 -9.96 21.13
CA ALA A 185 -9.05 -9.31 21.27
C ALA A 185 -7.84 -10.17 20.80
N ASN A 186 -8.04 -11.46 20.50
CA ASN A 186 -7.01 -12.44 20.17
C ASN A 186 -7.00 -12.86 18.69
N VAL A 187 -7.76 -12.20 17.80
CA VAL A 187 -7.83 -12.60 16.40
C VAL A 187 -6.46 -12.48 15.70
N VAL A 188 -5.74 -11.41 15.96
CA VAL A 188 -4.39 -11.17 15.40
C VAL A 188 -3.43 -12.29 15.78
N GLU A 189 -3.40 -12.67 17.07
CA GLU A 189 -2.56 -13.75 17.59
C GLU A 189 -2.86 -15.09 16.90
N THR A 190 -4.14 -15.35 16.71
CA THR A 190 -4.61 -16.58 16.08
C THR A 190 -4.14 -16.67 14.63
N TYR A 191 -4.34 -15.61 13.84
CA TYR A 191 -3.92 -15.62 12.44
C TYR A 191 -2.40 -15.54 12.26
N VAL A 192 -1.69 -14.80 13.11
CA VAL A 192 -0.22 -14.84 13.17
C VAL A 192 0.27 -16.27 13.46
N SER A 193 -0.37 -16.98 14.39
CA SER A 193 -0.02 -18.37 14.67
C SER A 193 -0.27 -19.31 13.48
N TYR A 194 -1.38 -19.15 12.76
CA TYR A 194 -1.67 -19.93 11.56
C TYR A 194 -0.67 -19.64 10.44
N LEU A 195 -0.38 -18.38 10.20
CA LEU A 195 0.58 -17.96 9.19
C LEU A 195 1.99 -18.51 9.49
N ARG A 196 2.45 -18.40 10.75
CA ARG A 196 3.72 -19.00 11.17
C ARG A 196 3.76 -20.50 10.89
N LYS A 197 2.77 -21.26 11.32
CA LYS A 197 2.72 -22.71 11.10
C LYS A 197 2.83 -23.10 9.63
N LYS A 198 2.30 -22.28 8.73
CA LYS A 198 2.37 -22.52 7.29
C LYS A 198 3.73 -22.14 6.71
N LEU A 199 4.24 -20.97 7.06
CA LEU A 199 5.52 -20.48 6.56
C LEU A 199 6.70 -21.29 7.13
N GLU A 200 6.74 -21.56 8.44
CA GLU A 200 7.87 -22.20 9.11
C GLU A 200 8.06 -23.70 8.75
N ARG A 201 7.10 -24.31 8.03
CA ARG A 201 7.30 -25.64 7.42
C ARG A 201 8.35 -25.65 6.30
N HIS A 202 8.63 -24.48 5.73
CA HIS A 202 9.45 -24.35 4.52
C HIS A 202 10.74 -23.56 4.75
N GLY A 203 11.00 -23.09 6.00
CA GLY A 203 12.21 -22.35 6.30
C GLY A 203 12.22 -21.78 7.73
N PRO A 204 13.26 -21.04 8.11
CA PRO A 204 13.40 -20.47 9.45
C PRO A 204 12.32 -19.44 9.77
N PRO A 205 12.04 -19.17 11.05
CA PRO A 205 10.99 -18.24 11.45
C PRO A 205 11.30 -16.81 11.00
N LEU A 206 10.49 -16.25 10.08
CA LEU A 206 10.60 -14.88 9.62
C LEU A 206 9.66 -13.94 10.41
N LEU A 207 8.49 -14.41 10.81
CA LEU A 207 7.51 -13.61 11.53
C LEU A 207 7.74 -13.72 13.03
N GLN A 208 8.27 -12.67 13.66
CA GLN A 208 8.69 -12.68 15.06
C GLN A 208 7.77 -11.83 15.93
N THR A 209 7.71 -12.17 17.24
CA THR A 209 6.98 -11.39 18.25
C THR A 209 7.93 -10.42 18.93
N VAL A 210 7.56 -9.15 18.95
CA VAL A 210 8.19 -8.13 19.79
C VAL A 210 7.31 -7.98 21.02
N ARG A 211 7.77 -8.50 22.16
CA ARG A 211 6.99 -8.55 23.40
C ARG A 211 6.41 -7.19 23.78
N LEU A 212 5.13 -7.16 24.13
CA LEU A 212 4.36 -5.97 24.52
C LEU A 212 4.18 -4.91 23.41
N VAL A 213 4.76 -5.10 22.21
CA VAL A 213 4.68 -4.12 21.11
C VAL A 213 3.84 -4.68 19.96
N GLY A 214 4.21 -5.85 19.41
CA GLY A 214 3.53 -6.40 18.24
C GLY A 214 4.32 -7.49 17.53
N TYR A 215 4.32 -7.44 16.20
CA TYR A 215 4.95 -8.43 15.34
C TYR A 215 5.80 -7.77 14.27
N VAL A 216 6.82 -8.47 13.79
CA VAL A 216 7.73 -8.00 12.76
C VAL A 216 8.10 -9.14 11.81
N LEU A 217 8.15 -8.84 10.52
CA LEU A 217 8.71 -9.73 9.51
C LEU A 217 10.19 -9.38 9.32
N ARG A 218 11.08 -10.26 9.73
CA ARG A 218 12.53 -10.10 9.57
C ARG A 218 13.24 -11.45 9.53
N GLU A 219 14.41 -11.46 8.93
CA GLU A 219 15.28 -12.64 8.99
C GLU A 219 15.75 -12.88 10.44
N PRO A 220 15.91 -14.16 10.85
CA PRO A 220 16.54 -14.45 12.12
C PRO A 220 17.96 -13.91 12.14
N GLU A 221 18.41 -13.39 13.29
CA GLU A 221 19.80 -12.97 13.47
C GLU A 221 20.71 -14.20 13.27
N ALA A 222 21.72 -14.04 12.40
CA ALA A 222 22.73 -15.08 12.24
C ALA A 222 23.46 -15.22 13.57
N GLY A 223 23.30 -16.35 14.25
CA GLY A 223 23.99 -16.68 15.50
C GLY A 223 25.47 -16.96 15.27
#